data_b9d65d20f32647b520781756baa14a40
#
_entry.id   b9d65d20f32647b520781756baa14a40
#
_cell.length_a   1.000
_cell.length_b   1.000
_cell.length_c   1.000
_cell.angle_alpha   90.00
_cell.angle_beta   90.00
_cell.angle_gamma   90.00
#
_symmetry.space_group_name_H-M   'P 1'
#
loop_
_entity.id
_entity.type
_entity.pdbx_description
1 polymer ?
#
loop_
_entity_poly.entity_id
_entity_poly.type
_entity_poly.pdbx_seq_one_letter_code
_entity_poly.pdbx_strand_id
1 'polypeptide(L)'
;VCFPQADPADYKGSGWTKGHLAPAADFKWSDRAMDDTFYFTNCCPQTDYFNSTSWEKLESRVRKWAKQYGRIYIVTGPIIGKAINGKIGANEITIPDAFYKALLVKDNQTYQAIGFVTLNDDSVQSYVNCSFSINELESITGEDFFPLLNDDIEEIVEGRVARKFWGI
;
A
#
# COMPACT_ATOMS: atom_id res chain seq x y z
N VAL A 1 25.90 7.60 11.38
CA VAL A 1 26.00 6.92 10.08
C VAL A 1 24.95 7.54 9.17
N CYS A 2 25.38 8.25 8.10
CA CYS A 2 24.47 8.72 7.06
C CYS A 2 24.17 7.54 6.14
N PHE A 3 22.92 7.08 6.08
CA PHE A 3 22.52 6.14 5.06
C PHE A 3 22.34 6.88 3.72
N PRO A 4 22.67 6.26 2.57
CA PRO A 4 22.40 6.84 1.29
C PRO A 4 20.90 7.11 1.15
N GLN A 5 20.54 8.30 0.69
CA GLN A 5 19.17 8.69 0.42
C GLN A 5 18.91 8.52 -1.08
N ALA A 6 17.70 8.03 -1.40
CA ALA A 6 17.26 7.99 -2.80
C ALA A 6 17.20 9.40 -3.40
N ASP A 7 17.56 9.50 -4.67
CA ASP A 7 17.57 10.75 -5.41
C ASP A 7 16.99 10.55 -6.82
N PRO A 8 16.58 11.62 -7.52
CA PRO A 8 16.04 11.50 -8.88
C PRO A 8 16.97 10.80 -9.88
N ALA A 9 18.28 10.89 -9.68
CA ALA A 9 19.26 10.25 -10.56
C ALA A 9 19.22 8.72 -10.49
N ASP A 10 18.85 8.16 -9.35
CA ASP A 10 18.73 6.70 -9.17
C ASP A 10 17.66 6.10 -10.08
N TYR A 11 16.59 6.84 -10.35
CA TYR A 11 15.46 6.39 -11.18
C TYR A 11 15.70 6.63 -12.67
N LYS A 12 16.55 7.59 -13.01
CA LYS A 12 16.78 7.99 -14.42
C LYS A 12 17.40 6.85 -15.22
N GLY A 13 16.67 6.35 -16.21
CA GLY A 13 17.12 5.26 -17.07
C GLY A 13 17.18 3.89 -16.41
N SER A 14 16.66 3.74 -15.19
CA SER A 14 16.62 2.47 -14.45
C SER A 14 15.58 1.48 -14.98
N GLY A 15 14.56 1.96 -15.72
CA GLY A 15 13.41 1.18 -16.13
C GLY A 15 12.30 1.12 -15.04
N TRP A 16 12.51 1.78 -13.90
CA TRP A 16 11.56 1.81 -12.78
C TRP A 16 11.02 3.22 -12.57
N THR A 17 9.74 3.34 -12.21
CA THR A 17 9.11 4.61 -11.90
C THR A 17 9.14 4.88 -10.39
N LYS A 18 9.04 6.15 -10.03
CA LYS A 18 8.91 6.60 -8.65
C LYS A 18 7.44 6.46 -8.23
N GLY A 19 7.07 5.30 -7.68
CA GLY A 19 5.71 5.00 -7.26
C GLY A 19 5.42 5.42 -5.82
N HIS A 20 4.22 5.96 -5.57
CA HIS A 20 3.80 6.44 -4.26
C HIS A 20 3.27 5.32 -3.37
N LEU A 21 3.51 5.42 -2.06
CA LEU A 21 2.81 4.65 -1.02
C LEU A 21 1.49 5.31 -0.66
N ALA A 22 1.52 6.55 -0.18
CA ALA A 22 0.36 7.41 -0.02
C ALA A 22 0.20 8.27 -1.29
N PRO A 23 -0.88 8.06 -2.08
CA PRO A 23 -0.99 8.66 -3.41
C PRO A 23 -1.29 10.16 -3.35
N ALA A 24 -0.66 10.94 -4.23
CA ALA A 24 -0.88 12.38 -4.33
C ALA A 24 -2.36 12.77 -4.53
N ALA A 25 -3.14 11.88 -5.18
CA ALA A 25 -4.55 12.10 -5.42
C ALA A 25 -5.40 12.17 -4.14
N ASP A 26 -4.92 11.66 -3.01
CA ASP A 26 -5.61 11.68 -1.71
C ASP A 26 -5.37 13.01 -0.97
N PHE A 27 -4.42 13.85 -1.42
CA PHE A 27 -4.00 15.08 -0.76
C PHE A 27 -4.33 16.37 -1.54
N LYS A 28 -5.23 16.30 -2.54
CA LYS A 28 -5.63 17.42 -3.38
C LYS A 28 -6.32 18.58 -2.64
N TRP A 29 -6.57 18.44 -1.36
CA TRP A 29 -7.12 19.49 -0.51
C TRP A 29 -6.09 20.56 -0.10
N SER A 30 -4.78 20.31 -0.31
CA SER A 30 -3.68 21.25 -0.06
C SER A 30 -2.53 20.97 -1.02
N ASP A 31 -2.07 22.00 -1.74
CA ASP A 31 -0.92 21.89 -2.66
C ASP A 31 0.31 21.40 -1.91
N ARG A 32 0.59 21.98 -0.72
CA ARG A 32 1.70 21.55 0.11
C ARG A 32 1.63 20.08 0.52
N ALA A 33 0.45 19.63 0.99
CA ALA A 33 0.29 18.22 1.39
C ALA A 33 0.45 17.28 0.18
N MET A 34 -0.01 17.70 -1.00
CA MET A 34 0.19 16.95 -2.23
C MET A 34 1.68 16.91 -2.61
N ASP A 35 2.39 18.04 -2.54
CA ASP A 35 3.83 18.11 -2.83
C ASP A 35 4.63 17.24 -1.87
N ASP A 36 4.28 17.20 -0.58
CA ASP A 36 4.94 16.37 0.43
C ASP A 36 4.83 14.86 0.11
N THR A 37 3.85 14.41 -0.69
CA THR A 37 3.77 13.00 -1.12
C THR A 37 4.90 12.59 -2.05
N PHE A 38 5.60 13.53 -2.68
CA PHE A 38 6.71 13.26 -3.60
C PHE A 38 8.07 13.08 -2.93
N TYR A 39 8.15 13.19 -1.60
CA TYR A 39 9.37 12.84 -0.88
C TYR A 39 9.71 11.35 -1.06
N PHE A 40 11.00 11.04 -1.14
CA PHE A 40 11.48 9.67 -1.33
C PHE A 40 11.12 8.73 -0.18
N THR A 41 10.82 9.26 1.02
CA THR A 41 10.27 8.49 2.15
C THR A 41 8.87 7.94 1.89
N ASN A 42 8.15 8.48 0.90
CA ASN A 42 6.84 8.03 0.46
C ASN A 42 6.87 7.33 -0.91
N CYS A 43 8.03 7.06 -1.46
CA CYS A 43 8.16 6.53 -2.81
C CYS A 43 9.09 5.32 -2.87
N CYS A 44 8.72 4.34 -3.70
CA CYS A 44 9.52 3.16 -3.98
C CYS A 44 9.61 2.92 -5.48
N PRO A 45 10.63 2.17 -5.95
CA PRO A 45 10.68 1.72 -7.34
C PRO A 45 9.49 0.80 -7.64
N GLN A 46 8.70 1.16 -8.66
CA GLN A 46 7.58 0.38 -9.17
C GLN A 46 7.73 0.20 -10.68
N THR A 47 7.21 -0.90 -11.25
CA THR A 47 7.07 -0.95 -12.71
C THR A 47 6.06 0.09 -13.15
N ASP A 48 6.22 0.62 -14.36
CA ASP A 48 5.27 1.62 -14.90
C ASP A 48 3.86 1.02 -15.04
N TYR A 49 3.80 -0.23 -15.51
CA TYR A 49 2.54 -0.94 -15.66
C TYR A 49 1.83 -1.16 -14.33
N PHE A 50 2.52 -1.67 -13.31
CA PHE A 50 1.97 -1.86 -11.97
C PHE A 50 1.45 -0.55 -11.39
N ASN A 51 2.28 0.50 -11.39
CA ASN A 51 1.95 1.80 -10.83
C ASN A 51 0.70 2.43 -11.49
N SER A 52 0.65 2.38 -12.83
CA SER A 52 -0.43 3.01 -13.61
C SER A 52 -1.69 2.16 -13.78
N THR A 53 -1.67 0.89 -13.38
CA THR A 53 -2.81 -0.03 -13.58
C THR A 53 -3.28 -0.66 -12.28
N SER A 54 -2.62 -1.71 -11.80
CA SER A 54 -3.09 -2.52 -10.67
C SER A 54 -3.13 -1.71 -9.37
N TRP A 55 -2.06 -0.94 -9.11
CA TRP A 55 -1.96 -0.11 -7.90
C TRP A 55 -2.91 1.08 -7.95
N GLU A 56 -2.95 1.81 -9.06
CA GLU A 56 -3.87 2.94 -9.26
C GLU A 56 -5.34 2.52 -9.12
N LYS A 57 -5.72 1.35 -9.68
CA LYS A 57 -7.08 0.83 -9.54
C LYS A 57 -7.45 0.55 -8.08
N LEU A 58 -6.53 -0.03 -7.30
CA LEU A 58 -6.73 -0.25 -5.86
C LEU A 58 -6.88 1.08 -5.13
N GLU A 59 -6.00 2.05 -5.36
CA GLU A 59 -6.08 3.40 -4.77
C GLU A 59 -7.40 4.10 -5.11
N SER A 60 -7.80 4.03 -6.36
CA SER A 60 -9.09 4.57 -6.84
C SER A 60 -10.27 3.91 -6.12
N ARG A 61 -10.19 2.60 -5.85
CA ARG A 61 -11.21 1.88 -5.09
C ARG A 61 -11.22 2.30 -3.62
N VAL A 62 -10.06 2.45 -3.00
CA VAL A 62 -9.92 2.94 -1.61
C VAL A 62 -10.55 4.33 -1.45
N ARG A 63 -10.32 5.24 -2.40
CA ARG A 63 -10.98 6.57 -2.42
C ARG A 63 -12.51 6.49 -2.49
N LYS A 64 -13.06 5.50 -3.23
CA LYS A 64 -14.51 5.27 -3.28
C LYS A 64 -15.03 4.77 -1.94
N TRP A 65 -14.33 3.85 -1.29
CA TRP A 65 -14.68 3.39 0.05
C TRP A 65 -14.59 4.51 1.09
N ALA A 66 -13.56 5.35 1.03
CA ALA A 66 -13.45 6.51 1.91
C ALA A 66 -14.64 7.46 1.79
N LYS A 67 -15.14 7.69 0.57
CA LYS A 67 -16.36 8.47 0.34
C LYS A 67 -17.63 7.78 0.85
N GLN A 68 -17.68 6.45 0.74
CA GLN A 68 -18.82 5.65 1.17
C GLN A 68 -18.93 5.55 2.69
N TYR A 69 -17.80 5.32 3.38
CA TYR A 69 -17.75 5.06 4.82
C TYR A 69 -17.33 6.28 5.66
N GLY A 70 -16.95 7.38 5.03
CA GLY A 70 -16.57 8.62 5.69
C GLY A 70 -15.14 8.65 6.21
N ARG A 71 -14.65 7.56 6.83
CA ARG A 71 -13.28 7.47 7.35
C ARG A 71 -12.71 6.07 7.13
N ILE A 72 -11.50 6.02 6.56
CA ILE A 72 -10.69 4.80 6.47
C ILE A 72 -9.33 5.05 7.09
N TYR A 73 -8.85 4.14 7.92
CA TYR A 73 -7.46 4.06 8.33
C TYR A 73 -6.73 3.19 7.31
N ILE A 74 -5.59 3.67 6.84
CA ILE A 74 -4.81 3.02 5.78
C ILE A 74 -3.37 2.89 6.25
N VAL A 75 -2.84 1.66 6.24
CA VAL A 75 -1.41 1.40 6.33
C VAL A 75 -0.97 0.85 4.99
N THR A 76 0.10 1.40 4.43
CA THR A 76 0.64 0.94 3.15
C THR A 76 2.16 0.90 3.20
N GLY A 77 2.74 -0.11 2.59
CA GLY A 77 4.19 -0.26 2.57
C GLY A 77 4.68 -1.23 1.50
N PRO A 78 6.00 -1.25 1.29
CA PRO A 78 6.66 -2.21 0.42
C PRO A 78 6.89 -3.54 1.14
N ILE A 79 6.91 -4.63 0.38
CA ILE A 79 7.41 -5.94 0.81
C ILE A 79 8.73 -6.17 0.06
N ILE A 80 9.83 -6.13 0.78
CA ILE A 80 11.16 -6.31 0.18
C ILE A 80 11.40 -7.78 -0.18
N GLY A 81 10.89 -8.70 0.65
CA GLY A 81 10.97 -10.14 0.41
C GLY A 81 12.41 -10.62 0.20
N LYS A 82 12.65 -11.27 -0.94
CA LYS A 82 13.98 -11.74 -1.36
C LYS A 82 14.74 -10.72 -2.21
N ALA A 83 14.16 -9.54 -2.45
CA ALA A 83 14.70 -8.50 -3.33
C ALA A 83 15.06 -9.05 -4.73
N ILE A 84 14.18 -9.88 -5.29
CA ILE A 84 14.42 -10.57 -6.58
C ILE A 84 14.59 -9.61 -7.74
N ASN A 85 14.03 -8.40 -7.64
CA ASN A 85 14.15 -7.34 -8.66
C ASN A 85 15.47 -6.54 -8.55
N GLY A 86 16.28 -6.81 -7.50
CA GLY A 86 17.57 -6.16 -7.30
C GLY A 86 17.47 -4.72 -6.79
N LYS A 87 18.33 -3.84 -7.29
CA LYS A 87 18.48 -2.47 -6.84
C LYS A 87 18.65 -1.52 -8.03
N ILE A 88 18.34 -0.23 -7.83
CA ILE A 88 18.55 0.84 -8.81
C ILE A 88 19.50 1.92 -8.30
N GLY A 89 20.14 2.60 -9.24
CA GLY A 89 20.92 3.80 -9.01
C GLY A 89 22.22 3.62 -8.23
N ALA A 90 22.94 4.71 -8.10
CA ALA A 90 24.20 4.74 -7.35
C ALA A 90 24.02 4.56 -5.83
N ASN A 91 22.84 4.89 -5.32
CA ASN A 91 22.47 4.71 -3.91
C ASN A 91 21.92 3.32 -3.59
N GLU A 92 21.95 2.38 -4.56
CA GLU A 92 21.51 0.98 -4.39
C GLU A 92 20.12 0.84 -3.78
N ILE A 93 19.15 1.61 -4.30
CA ILE A 93 17.78 1.59 -3.81
C ILE A 93 17.13 0.24 -4.11
N THR A 94 16.78 -0.50 -3.09
CA THR A 94 16.16 -1.82 -3.23
C THR A 94 14.79 -1.71 -3.89
N ILE A 95 14.54 -2.57 -4.87
CA ILE A 95 13.25 -2.67 -5.55
C ILE A 95 12.39 -3.65 -4.75
N PRO A 96 11.22 -3.22 -4.23
CA PRO A 96 10.31 -4.13 -3.52
C PRO A 96 9.77 -5.23 -4.42
N ASP A 97 9.59 -6.43 -3.87
CA ASP A 97 8.99 -7.56 -4.60
C ASP A 97 7.47 -7.39 -4.73
N ALA A 98 6.84 -6.74 -3.75
CA ALA A 98 5.40 -6.49 -3.70
C ALA A 98 5.09 -5.24 -2.86
N PHE A 99 3.80 -4.87 -2.85
CA PHE A 99 3.28 -3.79 -2.01
C PHE A 99 2.02 -4.26 -1.29
N TYR A 100 1.80 -3.73 -0.08
CA TYR A 100 0.58 -4.00 0.69
C TYR A 100 -0.21 -2.73 1.01
N LYS A 101 -1.51 -2.91 1.23
CA LYS A 101 -2.38 -1.96 1.92
C LYS A 101 -3.22 -2.72 2.95
N ALA A 102 -3.22 -2.25 4.20
CA ALA A 102 -4.16 -2.66 5.22
C ALA A 102 -5.18 -1.54 5.43
N LEU A 103 -6.46 -1.87 5.40
CA LEU A 103 -7.56 -0.92 5.56
C LEU A 103 -8.42 -1.29 6.76
N LEU A 104 -8.80 -0.28 7.56
CA LEU A 104 -9.75 -0.41 8.65
C LEU A 104 -10.82 0.67 8.56
N VAL A 105 -12.07 0.28 8.67
CA VAL A 105 -13.24 1.15 8.73
C VAL A 105 -13.99 0.90 10.03
N LYS A 106 -14.45 1.96 10.67
CA LYS A 106 -15.47 1.87 11.71
C LYS A 106 -16.82 2.23 11.09
N ASP A 107 -17.69 1.24 10.96
CA ASP A 107 -19.05 1.40 10.47
C ASP A 107 -20.03 1.28 11.64
N ASN A 108 -20.64 2.39 12.05
CA ASN A 108 -21.47 2.50 13.26
C ASN A 108 -20.73 2.04 14.51
N GLN A 109 -21.09 0.86 15.05
CA GLN A 109 -20.47 0.26 16.23
C GLN A 109 -19.55 -0.92 15.90
N THR A 110 -19.36 -1.24 14.62
CA THR A 110 -18.57 -2.37 14.17
C THR A 110 -17.32 -1.91 13.41
N TYR A 111 -16.31 -2.77 13.41
CA TYR A 111 -15.11 -2.56 12.62
C TYR A 111 -15.06 -3.58 11.48
N GLN A 112 -14.48 -3.18 10.35
CA GLN A 112 -14.25 -4.04 9.20
C GLN A 112 -12.86 -3.75 8.66
N ALA A 113 -12.07 -4.80 8.47
CA ALA A 113 -10.73 -4.67 7.95
C ALA A 113 -10.53 -5.54 6.69
N ILE A 114 -9.53 -5.19 5.89
CA ILE A 114 -9.11 -5.94 4.71
C ILE A 114 -7.67 -5.60 4.37
N GLY A 115 -6.90 -6.61 4.02
CA GLY A 115 -5.55 -6.50 3.49
C GLY A 115 -5.51 -6.70 1.97
N PHE A 116 -4.51 -6.12 1.32
CA PHE A 116 -4.18 -6.35 -0.08
C PHE A 116 -2.68 -6.55 -0.22
N VAL A 117 -2.27 -7.52 -1.02
CA VAL A 117 -0.88 -7.70 -1.45
C VAL A 117 -0.85 -7.81 -2.97
N THR A 118 -0.04 -6.99 -3.61
CA THR A 118 0.12 -6.97 -5.06
C THR A 118 1.59 -7.03 -5.44
N LEU A 119 1.94 -7.87 -6.40
CA LEU A 119 3.29 -8.03 -6.89
C LEU A 119 3.75 -6.79 -7.67
N ASN A 120 5.01 -6.44 -7.53
CA ASN A 120 5.64 -5.34 -8.27
C ASN A 120 6.14 -5.81 -9.63
N ASP A 121 5.22 -6.21 -10.49
CA ASP A 121 5.50 -6.73 -11.82
C ASP A 121 4.44 -6.26 -12.85
N ASP A 122 4.64 -6.61 -14.11
CA ASP A 122 3.73 -6.24 -15.20
C ASP A 122 2.57 -7.22 -15.38
N SER A 123 2.31 -8.11 -14.43
CA SER A 123 1.15 -8.99 -14.47
C SER A 123 -0.16 -8.25 -14.20
N VAL A 124 -1.24 -8.73 -14.82
CA VAL A 124 -2.58 -8.19 -14.58
C VAL A 124 -3.09 -8.69 -13.23
N GLN A 125 -3.15 -7.81 -12.24
CA GLN A 125 -3.59 -8.14 -10.90
C GLN A 125 -4.91 -7.44 -10.57
N SER A 126 -5.88 -8.21 -10.09
CA SER A 126 -7.15 -7.68 -9.58
C SER A 126 -7.09 -7.60 -8.06
N TYR A 127 -7.37 -6.44 -7.49
CA TYR A 127 -7.44 -6.28 -6.04
C TYR A 127 -8.42 -7.27 -5.38
N VAL A 128 -9.45 -7.74 -6.10
CA VAL A 128 -10.39 -8.77 -5.59
C VAL A 128 -9.66 -10.09 -5.29
N ASN A 129 -8.75 -10.50 -6.18
CA ASN A 129 -7.98 -11.74 -6.04
C ASN A 129 -6.74 -11.57 -5.14
N CYS A 130 -6.34 -10.33 -4.90
CA CYS A 130 -5.19 -9.96 -4.06
C CYS A 130 -5.62 -9.52 -2.67
N SER A 131 -6.84 -9.87 -2.22
CA SER A 131 -7.38 -9.51 -0.91
C SER A 131 -7.15 -10.62 0.12
N PHE A 132 -6.75 -10.23 1.32
CA PHE A 132 -6.38 -11.06 2.45
C PHE A 132 -7.09 -10.59 3.73
N SER A 133 -7.20 -11.44 4.72
CA SER A 133 -7.47 -11.02 6.08
C SER A 133 -6.26 -10.27 6.65
N ILE A 134 -6.45 -9.52 7.73
CA ILE A 134 -5.32 -8.83 8.36
C ILE A 134 -4.33 -9.85 8.93
N ASN A 135 -4.79 -10.91 9.60
CA ASN A 135 -3.90 -11.97 10.12
C ASN A 135 -3.05 -12.62 9.01
N GLU A 136 -3.62 -12.83 7.81
CA GLU A 136 -2.84 -13.32 6.66
C GLU A 136 -1.81 -12.29 6.22
N LEU A 137 -2.18 -11.00 6.20
CA LEU A 137 -1.27 -9.91 5.82
C LEU A 137 -0.13 -9.78 6.84
N GLU A 138 -0.40 -9.88 8.13
CA GLU A 138 0.59 -9.89 9.21
C GLU A 138 1.56 -11.06 9.07
N SER A 139 1.04 -12.24 8.76
CA SER A 139 1.88 -13.41 8.49
C SER A 139 2.83 -13.22 7.29
N ILE A 140 2.42 -12.40 6.30
CA ILE A 140 3.23 -12.08 5.12
C ILE A 140 4.27 -11.01 5.42
N THR A 141 3.89 -9.97 6.16
CA THR A 141 4.70 -8.76 6.36
C THR A 141 5.54 -8.82 7.63
N GLY A 142 5.09 -9.54 8.65
CA GLY A 142 5.68 -9.53 10.00
C GLY A 142 5.32 -8.27 10.81
N GLU A 143 4.42 -7.44 10.28
CA GLU A 143 3.93 -6.22 10.95
C GLU A 143 2.66 -6.55 11.74
N ASP A 144 2.40 -5.83 12.82
CA ASP A 144 1.19 -5.84 13.62
C ASP A 144 0.32 -4.64 13.21
N PHE A 145 -0.86 -4.90 12.64
CA PHE A 145 -1.75 -3.84 12.14
C PHE A 145 -2.84 -3.52 13.16
N PHE A 146 -3.12 -2.24 13.30
CA PHE A 146 -4.21 -1.72 14.13
C PHE A 146 -4.15 -2.10 15.63
N PRO A 147 -2.97 -2.16 16.28
CA PRO A 147 -2.75 -2.66 17.63
C PRO A 147 -3.44 -1.83 18.74
N LEU A 148 -4.22 -0.82 18.38
CA LEU A 148 -5.03 -0.03 19.31
C LEU A 148 -6.50 -0.48 19.36
N LEU A 149 -6.87 -1.50 18.61
CA LEU A 149 -8.16 -2.17 18.79
C LEU A 149 -8.13 -2.97 20.09
N ASN A 150 -9.31 -3.15 20.69
CA ASN A 150 -9.43 -4.08 21.81
C ASN A 150 -9.28 -5.51 21.27
N ASP A 151 -8.56 -6.36 21.99
CA ASP A 151 -8.22 -7.74 21.60
C ASP A 151 -9.42 -8.54 21.06
N ASP A 152 -10.58 -8.47 21.77
CA ASP A 152 -11.81 -9.16 21.34
C ASP A 152 -12.35 -8.66 19.99
N ILE A 153 -12.12 -7.39 19.66
CA ILE A 153 -12.52 -6.78 18.39
C ILE A 153 -11.52 -7.11 17.31
N GLU A 154 -10.24 -6.99 17.62
CA GLU A 154 -9.11 -7.28 16.78
C GLU A 154 -9.19 -8.70 16.23
N GLU A 155 -9.29 -9.71 17.10
CA GLU A 155 -9.39 -11.12 16.71
C GLU A 155 -10.52 -11.40 15.70
N ILE A 156 -11.70 -10.77 15.92
CA ILE A 156 -12.86 -10.95 15.03
C ILE A 156 -12.64 -10.24 13.68
N VAL A 157 -12.10 -9.05 13.71
CA VAL A 157 -11.98 -8.16 12.54
C VAL A 157 -10.83 -8.61 11.63
N GLU A 158 -9.73 -9.04 12.22
CA GLU A 158 -8.52 -9.41 11.49
C GLU A 158 -8.53 -10.84 10.97
N GLY A 159 -9.28 -11.73 11.62
CA GLY A 159 -9.39 -13.14 11.21
C GLY A 159 -10.18 -13.40 9.93
N ARG A 160 -10.82 -12.39 9.34
CA ARG A 160 -11.68 -12.60 8.16
C ARG A 160 -11.74 -11.42 7.21
N VAL A 161 -11.99 -11.71 5.93
CA VAL A 161 -12.36 -10.70 4.93
C VAL A 161 -13.89 -10.63 4.81
N ALA A 162 -14.47 -9.51 5.17
CA ALA A 162 -15.90 -9.25 4.99
C ALA A 162 -16.22 -8.85 3.53
N ARG A 163 -16.06 -9.77 2.58
CA ARG A 163 -16.15 -9.51 1.12
C ARG A 163 -17.42 -8.76 0.73
N LYS A 164 -18.58 -9.15 1.30
CA LYS A 164 -19.86 -8.50 1.04
C LYS A 164 -19.86 -7.02 1.46
N PHE A 165 -19.23 -6.70 2.60
CA PHE A 165 -19.10 -5.31 3.08
C PHE A 165 -18.27 -4.48 2.10
N TRP A 166 -17.13 -5.00 1.65
CA TRP A 166 -16.23 -4.33 0.73
C TRP A 166 -16.71 -4.32 -0.72
N GLY A 167 -17.76 -5.11 -1.05
CA GLY A 167 -18.29 -5.22 -2.42
C GLY A 167 -17.30 -5.85 -3.40
N ILE A 168 -16.64 -6.93 -2.94
CA ILE A 168 -15.66 -7.71 -3.71
C ILE A 168 -15.99 -9.20 -3.65
#